data_1c7ff5f6cf1bf4462df698be56eed3d6
#
_entry.id   1c7ff5f6cf1bf4462df698be56eed3d6
#
_cell.length_a   1.000
_cell.length_b   1.000
_cell.length_c   1.000
_cell.angle_alpha   90.00
_cell.angle_beta   90.00
_cell.angle_gamma   90.00
#
_symmetry.space_group_name_H-M   'P 1'
#
loop_
_entity.id
_entity.type
_entity.pdbx_description
1 polymer ?
#
loop_
_entity_poly.entity_id
_entity_poly.type
_entity_poly.pdbx_seq_one_letter_code
_entity_poly.pdbx_strand_id
1 'polypeptide(L)'
;MEGVEPHVGIKKLVFERGDEHIRRMSMNLEEAVNQLLRAIRLRPCLGVVLGSAFGGVVNELEVDAEVQFDELPGMPSSSVKGHAGKFVVGRLAGLEVLVQAGRLHYYEGHSMEVVTFPMRLMAAVGVQRLVLTNAAGGISDDLNVGDFMQITDHINLMGENPLRGTVTEGRTRFVGMADAYSAELGQALGQAAERCGVALKQGVYLAVSGPSYETPAEIGAFANMGADAVGMSTVPETIVARQCGMEVLGLSCITNAAAGKAADPITHEEVLAASGLASRNAAELLNSFCEFLRNADER
;
A
#
# COMPACT_ATOMS: atom_id res chain seq x y z
N MET A 1 -42.86 -8.29 -12.88
CA MET A 1 -41.37 -8.29 -12.94
C MET A 1 -40.93 -7.11 -12.10
N GLU A 2 -40.74 -7.35 -10.81
CA GLU A 2 -40.31 -6.34 -9.85
C GLU A 2 -38.80 -6.26 -9.87
N GLY A 3 -38.28 -5.02 -10.08
CA GLY A 3 -36.86 -4.76 -10.10
C GLY A 3 -36.25 -4.90 -8.72
N VAL A 4 -35.30 -5.79 -8.56
CA VAL A 4 -34.46 -5.92 -7.36
C VAL A 4 -33.45 -4.78 -7.39
N GLU A 5 -33.67 -3.76 -6.57
CA GLU A 5 -32.63 -2.77 -6.25
C GLU A 5 -31.53 -3.43 -5.42
N PRO A 6 -30.26 -3.27 -5.76
CA PRO A 6 -29.16 -3.76 -4.94
C PRO A 6 -28.92 -2.79 -3.77
N HIS A 7 -29.54 -3.06 -2.63
CA HIS A 7 -29.16 -2.42 -1.37
C HIS A 7 -27.77 -2.94 -0.92
N VAL A 8 -26.71 -2.37 -1.43
CA VAL A 8 -25.43 -2.36 -0.69
C VAL A 8 -25.64 -1.38 0.45
N GLY A 9 -25.84 -1.91 1.65
CA GLY A 9 -26.07 -1.13 2.87
C GLY A 9 -24.80 -0.33 3.22
N ILE A 10 -24.67 0.87 2.66
CA ILE A 10 -23.74 1.88 3.18
C ILE A 10 -24.27 2.18 4.59
N LYS A 11 -23.57 1.67 5.62
CA LYS A 11 -23.84 2.09 7.01
C LYS A 11 -23.68 3.60 7.05
N LYS A 12 -24.79 4.30 7.21
CA LYS A 12 -24.85 5.76 7.27
C LYS A 12 -23.92 6.21 8.39
N LEU A 13 -22.79 6.82 8.02
CA LEU A 13 -21.87 7.45 8.96
C LEU A 13 -22.58 8.70 9.49
N VAL A 14 -23.16 8.58 10.68
CA VAL A 14 -23.79 9.71 11.39
C VAL A 14 -22.71 10.37 12.24
N PHE A 15 -22.45 11.65 12.04
CA PHE A 15 -21.45 12.42 12.79
C PHE A 15 -22.15 13.32 13.81
N GLU A 16 -21.80 13.17 15.08
CA GLU A 16 -22.15 14.13 16.10
C GLU A 16 -21.31 15.41 15.98
N ARG A 17 -21.83 16.52 16.52
CA ARG A 17 -21.29 17.88 16.43
C ARG A 17 -19.86 17.95 16.98
N GLY A 18 -18.87 17.91 16.13
CA GLY A 18 -17.48 18.11 16.47
C GLY A 18 -16.64 18.22 15.22
N ASP A 19 -15.89 19.28 15.10
CA ASP A 19 -14.85 19.57 14.13
C ASP A 19 -15.30 19.60 12.64
N GLU A 20 -15.36 20.81 12.08
CA GLU A 20 -15.67 21.08 10.65
C GLU A 20 -14.72 20.32 9.71
N HIS A 21 -13.49 20.09 10.14
CA HIS A 21 -12.48 19.34 9.42
C HIS A 21 -12.86 17.85 9.26
N ILE A 22 -13.31 17.18 10.35
CA ILE A 22 -13.76 15.78 10.31
C ILE A 22 -14.98 15.63 9.41
N ARG A 23 -15.91 16.59 9.47
CA ARG A 23 -17.09 16.59 8.58
C ARG A 23 -16.68 16.70 7.11
N ARG A 24 -15.77 17.61 6.78
CA ARG A 24 -15.28 17.80 5.42
C ARG A 24 -14.61 16.54 4.88
N MET A 25 -13.78 15.90 5.69
CA MET A 25 -13.15 14.61 5.31
C MET A 25 -14.17 13.52 5.01
N SER A 26 -15.17 13.38 5.86
CA SER A 26 -16.21 12.36 5.68
C SER A 26 -17.06 12.62 4.45
N MET A 27 -17.40 13.88 4.19
CA MET A 27 -18.11 14.27 2.96
C MET A 27 -17.27 13.97 1.72
N ASN A 28 -15.97 14.30 1.75
CA ASN A 28 -15.06 13.98 0.66
C ASN A 28 -14.94 12.47 0.42
N LEU A 29 -14.87 11.67 1.50
CA LEU A 29 -14.79 10.22 1.39
C LEU A 29 -16.07 9.62 0.79
N GLU A 30 -17.24 10.05 1.26
CA GLU A 30 -18.53 9.57 0.73
C GLU A 30 -18.69 9.93 -0.75
N GLU A 31 -18.32 11.16 -1.12
CA GLU A 31 -18.38 11.61 -2.51
C GLU A 31 -17.38 10.87 -3.40
N ALA A 32 -16.13 10.67 -2.96
CA ALA A 32 -15.10 9.92 -3.67
C ALA A 32 -15.51 8.45 -3.86
N VAL A 33 -16.08 7.80 -2.83
CA VAL A 33 -16.63 6.44 -2.92
C VAL A 33 -17.72 6.36 -3.97
N ASN A 34 -18.70 7.28 -3.93
CA ASN A 34 -19.79 7.32 -4.87
C ASN A 34 -19.28 7.53 -6.31
N GLN A 35 -18.30 8.40 -6.49
CA GLN A 35 -17.69 8.66 -7.81
C GLN A 35 -16.95 7.43 -8.33
N LEU A 36 -16.13 6.78 -7.51
CA LEU A 36 -15.41 5.57 -7.88
C LEU A 36 -16.38 4.43 -8.21
N LEU A 37 -17.41 4.20 -7.39
CA LEU A 37 -18.42 3.16 -7.62
C LEU A 37 -19.26 3.38 -8.89
N ARG A 38 -19.43 4.62 -9.33
CA ARG A 38 -20.09 4.92 -10.62
C ARG A 38 -19.20 4.64 -11.82
N ALA A 39 -17.88 4.79 -11.65
CA ALA A 39 -16.91 4.58 -12.72
C ALA A 39 -16.61 3.09 -12.97
N ILE A 40 -16.77 2.22 -11.95
CA ILE A 40 -16.36 0.81 -11.98
C ILE A 40 -17.57 -0.13 -12.10
N ARG A 41 -17.38 -1.25 -12.80
CA ARG A 41 -18.37 -2.34 -12.91
C ARG A 41 -18.03 -3.51 -11.99
N LEU A 42 -16.73 -3.73 -11.76
CA LEU A 42 -16.21 -4.80 -10.93
C LEU A 42 -16.39 -4.49 -9.43
N ARG A 43 -16.25 -5.52 -8.60
CA ARG A 43 -16.35 -5.43 -7.14
C ARG A 43 -15.07 -5.98 -6.51
N PRO A 44 -13.95 -5.24 -6.60
CA PRO A 44 -12.65 -5.73 -6.13
C PRO A 44 -12.65 -5.96 -4.62
N CYS A 45 -12.28 -7.17 -4.22
CA CYS A 45 -12.00 -7.51 -2.82
C CYS A 45 -10.51 -7.36 -2.45
N LEU A 46 -9.63 -7.28 -3.45
CA LEU A 46 -8.20 -7.07 -3.29
C LEU A 46 -7.81 -5.66 -3.74
N GLY A 47 -7.15 -4.91 -2.84
CA GLY A 47 -6.47 -3.66 -3.15
C GLY A 47 -4.96 -3.89 -3.35
N VAL A 48 -4.35 -3.17 -4.27
CA VAL A 48 -2.89 -3.21 -4.47
C VAL A 48 -2.36 -1.79 -4.58
N VAL A 49 -1.44 -1.39 -3.72
CA VAL A 49 -0.74 -0.10 -3.80
C VAL A 49 0.62 -0.32 -4.44
N LEU A 50 0.84 0.26 -5.61
CA LEU A 50 2.08 0.12 -6.37
C LEU A 50 3.08 1.20 -5.98
N GLY A 51 4.19 0.77 -5.37
CA GLY A 51 5.38 1.59 -5.17
C GLY A 51 6.26 1.65 -6.41
N SER A 52 7.38 2.38 -6.33
CA SER A 52 8.26 2.71 -7.48
C SER A 52 8.74 1.50 -8.29
N ALA A 53 9.02 0.36 -7.67
CA ALA A 53 9.48 -0.85 -8.34
C ALA A 53 8.35 -1.68 -9.00
N PHE A 54 7.08 -1.34 -8.74
CA PHE A 54 5.93 -2.18 -9.08
C PHE A 54 5.04 -1.60 -10.19
N GLY A 55 5.40 -0.47 -10.76
CA GLY A 55 4.60 0.22 -11.79
C GLY A 55 4.26 -0.64 -13.01
N GLY A 56 5.11 -1.61 -13.36
CA GLY A 56 4.90 -2.54 -14.48
C GLY A 56 3.68 -3.46 -14.33
N VAL A 57 3.19 -3.67 -13.11
CA VAL A 57 2.01 -4.51 -12.84
C VAL A 57 0.75 -3.97 -13.52
N VAL A 58 0.65 -2.65 -13.73
CA VAL A 58 -0.48 -2.05 -14.44
C VAL A 58 -0.63 -2.58 -15.85
N ASN A 59 0.48 -2.97 -16.51
CA ASN A 59 0.47 -3.49 -17.88
C ASN A 59 -0.11 -4.92 -18.00
N GLU A 60 -0.17 -5.64 -16.87
CA GLU A 60 -0.72 -7.00 -16.77
C GLU A 60 -2.24 -7.00 -16.49
N LEU A 61 -2.83 -5.83 -16.24
CA LEU A 61 -4.26 -5.72 -15.93
C LEU A 61 -5.14 -5.77 -17.16
N GLU A 62 -6.20 -6.56 -17.07
CA GLU A 62 -7.37 -6.40 -17.92
C GLU A 62 -8.21 -5.24 -17.35
N VAL A 63 -7.97 -4.02 -17.85
CA VAL A 63 -8.51 -2.78 -17.29
C VAL A 63 -10.02 -2.65 -17.57
N ASP A 64 -10.81 -2.40 -16.51
CA ASP A 64 -12.24 -2.05 -16.59
C ASP A 64 -12.44 -0.52 -16.54
N ALA A 65 -11.74 0.16 -15.63
CA ALA A 65 -11.83 1.61 -15.45
C ALA A 65 -10.55 2.21 -14.88
N GLU A 66 -10.34 3.49 -15.15
CA GLU A 66 -9.29 4.32 -14.56
C GLU A 66 -9.92 5.60 -14.00
N VAL A 67 -9.45 6.07 -12.82
CA VAL A 67 -9.88 7.31 -12.18
C VAL A 67 -8.66 8.03 -11.64
N GLN A 68 -8.42 9.29 -12.06
CA GLN A 68 -7.29 10.07 -11.58
C GLN A 68 -7.51 10.50 -10.11
N PHE A 69 -6.42 10.67 -9.35
CA PHE A 69 -6.54 11.08 -7.95
C PHE A 69 -7.24 12.43 -7.80
N ASP A 70 -6.90 13.40 -8.64
CA ASP A 70 -7.46 14.76 -8.61
C ASP A 70 -8.92 14.85 -9.11
N GLU A 71 -9.44 13.79 -9.70
CA GLU A 71 -10.87 13.65 -9.95
C GLU A 71 -11.66 13.27 -8.69
N LEU A 72 -10.98 12.73 -7.66
CA LEU A 72 -11.63 12.27 -6.43
C LEU A 72 -11.56 13.32 -5.32
N PRO A 73 -12.70 13.76 -4.76
CA PRO A 73 -12.73 14.70 -3.67
C PRO A 73 -11.85 14.25 -2.49
N GLY A 74 -10.97 15.13 -2.02
CA GLY A 74 -10.05 14.86 -0.91
C GLY A 74 -8.71 14.25 -1.29
N MET A 75 -8.48 13.93 -2.59
CA MET A 75 -7.20 13.44 -3.08
C MET A 75 -6.48 14.49 -3.93
N PRO A 76 -5.23 14.86 -3.60
CA PRO A 76 -4.40 15.67 -4.48
C PRO A 76 -3.75 14.82 -5.58
N SER A 77 -3.29 15.48 -6.65
CA SER A 77 -2.40 14.86 -7.64
C SER A 77 -1.10 14.39 -6.98
N SER A 78 -0.51 13.29 -7.46
CA SER A 78 0.83 12.87 -7.02
C SER A 78 1.90 13.79 -7.63
N SER A 79 2.89 14.18 -6.83
CA SER A 79 4.04 15.00 -7.27
C SER A 79 5.28 14.17 -7.57
N VAL A 80 5.30 12.88 -7.21
CA VAL A 80 6.46 12.01 -7.33
C VAL A 80 6.62 11.49 -8.75
N LYS A 81 7.81 11.68 -9.34
CA LYS A 81 8.18 11.13 -10.64
C LYS A 81 8.00 9.60 -10.67
N GLY A 82 7.29 9.09 -11.69
CA GLY A 82 7.03 7.65 -11.84
C GLY A 82 5.75 7.16 -11.17
N HIS A 83 5.04 8.02 -10.44
CA HIS A 83 3.72 7.71 -9.90
C HIS A 83 2.63 8.24 -10.85
N ALA A 84 1.79 7.34 -11.37
CA ALA A 84 0.73 7.71 -12.31
C ALA A 84 -0.40 8.52 -11.66
N GLY A 85 -0.56 8.43 -10.32
CA GLY A 85 -1.54 9.20 -9.57
C GLY A 85 -2.98 8.85 -9.92
N LYS A 86 -3.29 7.56 -10.11
CA LYS A 86 -4.61 7.06 -10.49
C LYS A 86 -4.98 5.76 -9.79
N PHE A 87 -6.26 5.50 -9.71
CA PHE A 87 -6.79 4.17 -9.46
C PHE A 87 -7.08 3.47 -10.80
N VAL A 88 -6.75 2.19 -10.86
CA VAL A 88 -7.07 1.30 -11.97
C VAL A 88 -7.86 0.13 -11.42
N VAL A 89 -9.05 -0.10 -11.94
CA VAL A 89 -9.86 -1.28 -11.62
C VAL A 89 -9.81 -2.23 -12.79
N GLY A 90 -9.61 -3.50 -12.50
CA GLY A 90 -9.48 -4.50 -13.55
C GLY A 90 -9.34 -5.90 -12.99
N ARG A 91 -8.88 -6.82 -13.83
CA ARG A 91 -8.52 -8.18 -13.43
C ARG A 91 -7.02 -8.41 -13.57
N LEU A 92 -6.43 -8.97 -12.53
CA LEU A 92 -5.05 -9.47 -12.53
C LEU A 92 -5.09 -10.99 -12.32
N ALA A 93 -4.63 -11.75 -13.28
CA ALA A 93 -4.77 -13.22 -13.31
C ALA A 93 -6.23 -13.70 -13.08
N GLY A 94 -7.22 -12.93 -13.56
CA GLY A 94 -8.64 -13.20 -13.41
C GLY A 94 -9.27 -12.77 -12.08
N LEU A 95 -8.48 -12.34 -11.09
CA LEU A 95 -8.97 -11.79 -9.82
C LEU A 95 -9.32 -10.31 -9.97
N GLU A 96 -10.50 -9.89 -9.48
CA GLU A 96 -10.90 -8.48 -9.50
C GLU A 96 -10.11 -7.67 -8.49
N VAL A 97 -9.40 -6.63 -8.96
CA VAL A 97 -8.48 -5.82 -8.16
C VAL A 97 -8.74 -4.33 -8.32
N LEU A 98 -8.50 -3.58 -7.24
CA LEU A 98 -8.40 -2.12 -7.23
C LEU A 98 -6.94 -1.74 -7.01
N VAL A 99 -6.29 -1.26 -8.06
CA VAL A 99 -4.89 -0.88 -8.05
C VAL A 99 -4.75 0.62 -7.86
N GLN A 100 -4.01 1.03 -6.84
CA GLN A 100 -3.53 2.38 -6.68
C GLN A 100 -2.17 2.50 -7.38
N ALA A 101 -2.14 3.08 -8.57
CA ALA A 101 -0.93 3.27 -9.37
C ALA A 101 -0.16 4.53 -8.91
N GLY A 102 0.77 4.32 -8.01
CA GLY A 102 1.47 5.37 -7.26
C GLY A 102 0.84 5.66 -5.90
N ARG A 103 1.47 6.51 -5.11
CA ARG A 103 1.00 6.89 -3.76
C ARG A 103 1.31 8.32 -3.43
N LEU A 104 0.69 8.83 -2.36
CA LEU A 104 1.01 10.11 -1.72
C LEU A 104 1.94 9.83 -0.53
N HIS A 105 2.99 10.63 -0.37
CA HIS A 105 3.95 10.44 0.71
C HIS A 105 3.90 11.60 1.71
N TYR A 106 4.27 11.32 2.94
CA TYR A 106 4.33 12.31 4.00
C TYR A 106 5.36 13.41 3.70
N TYR A 107 6.51 13.04 3.08
CA TYR A 107 7.54 14.00 2.70
C TYR A 107 7.15 14.97 1.58
N GLU A 108 6.04 14.74 0.88
CA GLU A 108 5.48 15.70 -0.08
C GLU A 108 4.78 16.89 0.63
N GLY A 109 4.72 16.89 1.97
CA GLY A 109 4.06 17.92 2.78
C GLY A 109 2.58 17.64 3.05
N HIS A 110 2.09 16.47 2.67
CA HIS A 110 0.71 16.05 2.95
C HIS A 110 0.52 15.67 4.42
N SER A 111 -0.67 15.90 4.96
CA SER A 111 -1.04 15.37 6.27
C SER A 111 -1.20 13.85 6.22
N MET A 112 -1.06 13.17 7.38
CA MET A 112 -1.29 11.73 7.47
C MET A 112 -2.70 11.32 7.05
N GLU A 113 -3.69 12.20 7.18
CA GLU A 113 -5.05 12.00 6.67
C GLU A 113 -5.08 11.85 5.16
N VAL A 114 -4.41 12.75 4.45
CA VAL A 114 -4.31 12.74 2.99
C VAL A 114 -3.51 11.53 2.51
N VAL A 115 -2.37 11.24 3.14
CA VAL A 115 -1.54 10.07 2.79
C VAL A 115 -2.32 8.77 2.92
N THR A 116 -3.19 8.65 3.93
CA THR A 116 -3.94 7.42 4.22
C THR A 116 -5.39 7.43 3.72
N PHE A 117 -5.84 8.50 3.07
CA PHE A 117 -7.17 8.59 2.49
C PHE A 117 -7.48 7.43 1.53
N PRO A 118 -6.54 7.01 0.64
CA PRO A 118 -6.77 5.88 -0.24
C PRO A 118 -7.16 4.59 0.47
N MET A 119 -6.61 4.34 1.66
CA MET A 119 -6.93 3.14 2.45
C MET A 119 -8.38 3.14 2.94
N ARG A 120 -8.87 4.31 3.36
CA ARG A 120 -10.28 4.51 3.75
C ARG A 120 -11.21 4.36 2.54
N LEU A 121 -10.82 4.89 1.39
CA LEU A 121 -11.55 4.77 0.13
C LEU A 121 -11.65 3.30 -0.32
N MET A 122 -10.52 2.58 -0.36
CA MET A 122 -10.49 1.16 -0.71
C MET A 122 -11.38 0.32 0.21
N ALA A 123 -11.28 0.51 1.53
CA ALA A 123 -12.14 -0.19 2.48
C ALA A 123 -13.63 0.13 2.28
N ALA A 124 -13.96 1.39 1.98
CA ALA A 124 -15.35 1.81 1.78
C ALA A 124 -15.98 1.28 0.49
N VAL A 125 -15.18 1.01 -0.56
CA VAL A 125 -15.65 0.36 -1.78
C VAL A 125 -15.67 -1.17 -1.71
N GLY A 126 -15.22 -1.75 -0.58
CA GLY A 126 -15.37 -3.19 -0.32
C GLY A 126 -14.08 -4.01 -0.35
N VAL A 127 -12.91 -3.38 -0.48
CA VAL A 127 -11.62 -4.06 -0.37
C VAL A 127 -11.45 -4.65 1.03
N GLN A 128 -11.12 -5.93 1.09
CA GLN A 128 -10.93 -6.70 2.31
C GLN A 128 -9.47 -7.10 2.53
N ARG A 129 -8.73 -7.32 1.44
CA ARG A 129 -7.30 -7.70 1.42
C ARG A 129 -6.51 -6.61 0.73
N LEU A 130 -5.36 -6.22 1.28
CA LEU A 130 -4.54 -5.13 0.78
C LEU A 130 -3.09 -5.56 0.63
N VAL A 131 -2.54 -5.38 -0.56
CA VAL A 131 -1.10 -5.51 -0.81
C VAL A 131 -0.48 -4.13 -0.88
N LEU A 132 0.44 -3.84 0.03
CA LEU A 132 1.24 -2.62 0.04
C LEU A 132 2.63 -2.91 -0.48
N THR A 133 2.99 -2.36 -1.63
CA THR A 133 4.33 -2.52 -2.19
C THR A 133 5.15 -1.25 -2.05
N ASN A 134 6.46 -1.36 -1.92
CA ASN A 134 7.38 -0.23 -1.81
C ASN A 134 8.77 -0.55 -2.35
N ALA A 135 9.56 0.50 -2.61
CA ALA A 135 11.01 0.43 -2.71
C ALA A 135 11.60 0.67 -1.32
N ALA A 136 12.66 -0.04 -0.95
CA ALA A 136 13.32 0.06 0.34
C ALA A 136 14.85 -0.07 0.23
N GLY A 137 15.57 0.57 1.15
CA GLY A 137 17.00 0.37 1.37
C GLY A 137 17.26 -0.84 2.25
N GLY A 138 18.12 -1.77 1.82
CA GLY A 138 18.49 -2.96 2.58
C GLY A 138 19.44 -2.63 3.75
N ILE A 139 19.01 -2.93 4.97
CA ILE A 139 19.82 -2.82 6.20
C ILE A 139 20.49 -4.15 6.53
N SER A 140 19.77 -5.26 6.43
CA SER A 140 20.31 -6.61 6.65
C SER A 140 21.34 -6.98 5.58
N ASP A 141 22.41 -7.66 5.98
CA ASP A 141 23.43 -8.20 5.06
C ASP A 141 22.90 -9.34 4.18
N ASP A 142 21.77 -9.93 4.56
CA ASP A 142 21.07 -10.96 3.79
C ASP A 142 20.24 -10.42 2.63
N LEU A 143 20.08 -9.09 2.53
CA LEU A 143 19.30 -8.42 1.49
C LEU A 143 20.20 -7.78 0.44
N ASN A 144 19.99 -8.15 -0.82
CA ASN A 144 20.70 -7.60 -1.97
C ASN A 144 19.77 -6.71 -2.81
N VAL A 145 20.35 -5.80 -3.57
CA VAL A 145 19.62 -4.99 -4.54
C VAL A 145 18.95 -5.90 -5.57
N GLY A 146 17.64 -5.74 -5.74
CA GLY A 146 16.80 -6.58 -6.60
C GLY A 146 16.02 -7.66 -5.84
N ASP A 147 16.35 -7.93 -4.57
CA ASP A 147 15.60 -8.89 -3.75
C ASP A 147 14.21 -8.36 -3.42
N PHE A 148 13.26 -9.30 -3.26
CA PHE A 148 11.95 -9.03 -2.67
C PHE A 148 11.92 -9.47 -1.22
N MET A 149 11.36 -8.63 -0.35
CA MET A 149 11.19 -8.90 1.07
C MET A 149 9.71 -8.77 1.45
N GLN A 150 9.11 -9.88 1.90
CA GLN A 150 7.83 -9.86 2.60
C GLN A 150 8.03 -9.16 3.95
N ILE A 151 7.22 -8.14 4.20
CA ILE A 151 7.21 -7.44 5.49
C ILE A 151 6.43 -8.30 6.48
N THR A 152 7.08 -8.76 7.55
CA THR A 152 6.46 -9.55 8.61
C THR A 152 6.11 -8.71 9.82
N ASP A 153 6.82 -7.60 10.03
CA ASP A 153 6.57 -6.62 11.08
C ASP A 153 7.15 -5.25 10.70
N HIS A 154 6.87 -4.21 11.46
CA HIS A 154 7.42 -2.90 11.22
C HIS A 154 7.82 -2.13 12.47
N ILE A 155 8.73 -1.16 12.28
CA ILE A 155 9.10 -0.15 13.26
C ILE A 155 8.71 1.22 12.71
N ASN A 156 7.85 1.95 13.43
CA ASN A 156 7.40 3.29 13.03
C ASN A 156 8.27 4.38 13.68
N LEU A 157 9.20 4.94 12.92
CA LEU A 157 10.00 6.11 13.30
C LEU A 157 9.63 7.38 12.51
N MET A 158 8.45 7.44 11.91
CA MET A 158 8.00 8.64 11.18
C MET A 158 7.69 9.84 12.10
N GLY A 159 7.63 9.62 13.41
CA GLY A 159 7.27 10.66 14.39
C GLY A 159 5.78 10.99 14.42
N GLU A 160 4.98 10.34 13.61
CA GLU A 160 3.54 10.55 13.45
C GLU A 160 2.75 9.23 13.46
N ASN A 161 1.45 9.33 13.83
CA ASN A 161 0.52 8.22 13.74
C ASN A 161 -0.77 8.72 13.06
N PRO A 162 -1.24 8.06 11.98
CA PRO A 162 -2.40 8.50 11.20
C PRO A 162 -3.73 8.47 11.97
N LEU A 163 -3.75 7.83 13.14
CA LEU A 163 -4.95 7.77 14.00
C LEU A 163 -4.93 8.84 15.10
N ARG A 164 -3.85 9.62 15.22
CA ARG A 164 -3.73 10.68 16.22
C ARG A 164 -4.79 11.77 15.96
N GLY A 165 -5.57 12.10 16.98
CA GLY A 165 -6.62 13.12 16.91
C GLY A 165 -7.87 12.70 16.16
N THR A 166 -7.82 11.74 15.25
CA THR A 166 -8.96 11.30 14.44
C THR A 166 -9.88 10.37 15.24
N VAL A 167 -11.14 10.75 15.36
CA VAL A 167 -12.19 9.88 15.90
C VAL A 167 -13.20 9.66 14.79
N THR A 168 -13.17 8.48 14.17
CA THR A 168 -14.16 8.08 13.16
C THR A 168 -15.21 7.26 13.84
N GLU A 169 -16.47 7.70 13.76
CA GLU A 169 -17.61 6.98 14.36
C GLU A 169 -17.70 5.55 13.83
N GLY A 170 -17.98 4.60 14.71
CA GLY A 170 -18.05 3.18 14.37
C GLY A 170 -16.71 2.48 14.14
N ARG A 171 -15.57 3.16 14.32
CA ARG A 171 -14.22 2.56 14.23
C ARG A 171 -13.51 2.61 15.58
N THR A 172 -12.71 1.56 15.87
CA THR A 172 -11.89 1.57 17.08
C THR A 172 -10.81 2.64 16.99
N ARG A 173 -10.60 3.36 18.11
CA ARG A 173 -9.51 4.31 18.25
C ARG A 173 -8.16 3.62 18.46
N PHE A 174 -8.17 2.52 19.20
CA PHE A 174 -6.97 1.75 19.56
C PHE A 174 -6.98 0.45 18.76
N VAL A 175 -6.08 0.36 17.78
CA VAL A 175 -5.96 -0.77 16.86
C VAL A 175 -4.85 -1.69 17.34
N GLY A 176 -5.15 -2.99 17.46
CA GLY A 176 -4.12 -4.01 17.70
C GLY A 176 -3.22 -4.13 16.46
N MET A 177 -1.92 -4.14 16.67
CA MET A 177 -0.92 -4.23 15.59
C MET A 177 -0.04 -5.49 15.70
N ALA A 178 -0.30 -6.38 16.65
CA ALA A 178 0.45 -7.63 16.79
C ALA A 178 0.33 -8.55 15.56
N ASP A 179 -0.77 -8.43 14.83
CA ASP A 179 -1.06 -9.12 13.58
C ASP A 179 -1.22 -8.13 12.42
N ALA A 180 -0.36 -7.10 12.39
CA ALA A 180 -0.44 -6.03 11.39
C ALA A 180 -0.38 -6.56 9.95
N TYR A 181 0.41 -7.60 9.74
CA TYR A 181 0.57 -8.29 8.45
C TYR A 181 -0.03 -9.70 8.54
N SER A 182 -0.85 -10.05 7.54
CA SER A 182 -1.54 -11.35 7.48
C SER A 182 -0.57 -12.49 7.19
N ALA A 183 -0.48 -13.45 8.11
CA ALA A 183 0.32 -14.65 7.92
C ALA A 183 -0.21 -15.52 6.76
N GLU A 184 -1.54 -15.54 6.55
CA GLU A 184 -2.18 -16.29 5.47
C GLU A 184 -1.82 -15.71 4.09
N LEU A 185 -1.94 -14.38 3.93
CA LEU A 185 -1.51 -13.70 2.70
C LEU A 185 0.00 -13.86 2.48
N GLY A 186 0.81 -13.83 3.55
CA GLY A 186 2.25 -14.07 3.47
C GLY A 186 2.59 -15.48 3.01
N GLN A 187 1.88 -16.49 3.49
CA GLN A 187 2.04 -17.88 3.03
C GLN A 187 1.66 -18.02 1.55
N ALA A 188 0.55 -17.42 1.12
CA ALA A 188 0.15 -17.41 -0.29
C ALA A 188 1.20 -16.74 -1.18
N LEU A 189 1.78 -15.61 -0.73
CA LEU A 189 2.87 -14.95 -1.44
C LEU A 189 4.11 -15.83 -1.54
N GLY A 190 4.49 -16.55 -0.47
CA GLY A 190 5.60 -17.51 -0.48
C GLY A 190 5.41 -18.61 -1.52
N GLN A 191 4.22 -19.21 -1.58
CA GLN A 191 3.88 -20.23 -2.59
C GLN A 191 3.91 -19.66 -4.02
N ALA A 192 3.44 -18.42 -4.20
CA ALA A 192 3.52 -17.74 -5.48
C ALA A 192 4.97 -17.49 -5.92
N ALA A 193 5.83 -17.07 -4.99
CA ALA A 193 7.24 -16.84 -5.23
C ALA A 193 7.98 -18.12 -5.64
N GLU A 194 7.75 -19.21 -4.93
CA GLU A 194 8.29 -20.54 -5.29
C GLU A 194 7.87 -20.97 -6.70
N ARG A 195 6.59 -20.77 -7.05
CA ARG A 195 6.04 -21.15 -8.35
C ARG A 195 6.66 -20.35 -9.51
N CYS A 196 6.91 -19.06 -9.35
CA CYS A 196 7.50 -18.24 -10.40
C CYS A 196 9.04 -18.12 -10.30
N GLY A 197 9.66 -18.83 -9.34
CA GLY A 197 11.12 -18.85 -9.17
C GLY A 197 11.71 -17.52 -8.69
N VAL A 198 10.89 -16.66 -8.05
CA VAL A 198 11.32 -15.39 -7.47
C VAL A 198 11.81 -15.63 -6.04
N ALA A 199 13.03 -15.20 -5.73
CA ALA A 199 13.55 -15.25 -4.37
C ALA A 199 12.79 -14.27 -3.48
N LEU A 200 12.18 -14.79 -2.40
CA LEU A 200 11.43 -14.00 -1.42
C LEU A 200 12.09 -14.13 -0.06
N LYS A 201 12.54 -13.00 0.49
CA LYS A 201 13.03 -12.88 1.86
C LYS A 201 11.89 -12.46 2.79
N GLN A 202 12.15 -12.49 4.09
CA GLN A 202 11.24 -11.96 5.12
C GLN A 202 12.01 -11.02 6.02
N GLY A 203 11.34 -9.97 6.55
CA GLY A 203 12.01 -9.04 7.44
C GLY A 203 11.11 -7.96 8.02
N VAL A 204 11.74 -7.17 8.89
CA VAL A 204 11.14 -6.03 9.58
C VAL A 204 11.41 -4.75 8.79
N TYR A 205 10.34 -4.04 8.41
CA TYR A 205 10.42 -2.76 7.71
C TYR A 205 10.40 -1.59 8.69
N LEU A 206 11.40 -0.70 8.62
CA LEU A 206 11.44 0.53 9.40
C LEU A 206 10.99 1.71 8.55
N ALA A 207 10.01 2.48 9.03
CA ALA A 207 9.51 3.67 8.35
C ALA A 207 10.07 4.95 8.96
N VAL A 208 10.61 5.83 8.12
CA VAL A 208 11.04 7.20 8.44
C VAL A 208 10.24 8.22 7.63
N SER A 209 10.24 9.47 8.05
CA SER A 209 9.49 10.54 7.36
C SER A 209 10.11 10.95 6.01
N GLY A 210 11.43 10.87 5.85
CA GLY A 210 12.13 11.47 4.72
C GLY A 210 12.00 13.01 4.70
N PRO A 211 12.31 13.70 3.57
CA PRO A 211 12.79 13.19 2.29
C PRO A 211 14.31 12.91 2.24
N SER A 212 15.08 13.27 3.30
CA SER A 212 16.50 12.93 3.35
C SER A 212 16.70 11.43 3.52
N TYR A 213 17.67 10.86 2.82
CA TYR A 213 18.16 9.53 3.13
C TYR A 213 18.87 9.53 4.49
N GLU A 214 18.98 8.36 5.06
CA GLU A 214 19.56 8.14 6.39
C GLU A 214 21.07 8.34 6.37
N THR A 215 21.63 8.67 7.53
CA THR A 215 23.07 8.64 7.77
C THR A 215 23.52 7.21 8.09
N PRO A 216 24.83 6.89 7.93
CA PRO A 216 25.36 5.59 8.36
C PRO A 216 25.14 5.30 9.85
N ALA A 217 25.12 6.34 10.70
CA ALA A 217 24.86 6.19 12.16
C ALA A 217 23.40 5.82 12.45
N GLU A 218 22.43 6.41 11.70
CA GLU A 218 21.03 6.04 11.77
C GLU A 218 20.81 4.60 11.32
N ILE A 219 21.43 4.18 10.21
CA ILE A 219 21.34 2.80 9.72
C ILE A 219 21.90 1.81 10.76
N GLY A 220 23.04 2.13 11.39
CA GLY A 220 23.57 1.32 12.48
C GLY A 220 22.62 1.22 13.69
N ALA A 221 21.95 2.32 14.03
CA ALA A 221 20.93 2.32 15.08
C ALA A 221 19.70 1.49 14.69
N PHE A 222 19.21 1.61 13.45
CA PHE A 222 18.06 0.86 12.95
C PHE A 222 18.33 -0.66 12.91
N ALA A 223 19.53 -1.06 12.48
CA ALA A 223 19.97 -2.45 12.56
C ALA A 223 19.93 -2.99 14.00
N ASN A 224 20.41 -2.20 14.97
CA ASN A 224 20.38 -2.57 16.39
C ASN A 224 18.94 -2.65 16.95
N MET A 225 17.98 -1.97 16.35
CA MET A 225 16.55 -2.07 16.70
C MET A 225 15.89 -3.31 16.07
N GLY A 226 16.59 -4.03 15.18
CA GLY A 226 16.07 -5.22 14.49
C GLY A 226 15.41 -4.94 13.16
N ALA A 227 15.68 -3.79 12.52
CA ALA A 227 15.19 -3.50 11.17
C ALA A 227 16.04 -4.16 10.11
N ASP A 228 15.39 -4.78 9.10
CA ASP A 228 16.01 -5.40 7.94
C ASP A 228 16.02 -4.47 6.72
N ALA A 229 15.03 -3.61 6.59
CA ALA A 229 14.93 -2.62 5.50
C ALA A 229 14.33 -1.31 5.99
N VAL A 230 14.62 -0.21 5.29
CA VAL A 230 14.13 1.14 5.61
C VAL A 230 13.46 1.79 4.39
N GLY A 231 12.42 2.58 4.65
CA GLY A 231 11.78 3.40 3.63
C GLY A 231 10.86 4.47 4.22
N MET A 232 10.13 5.17 3.35
CA MET A 232 9.41 6.41 3.71
C MET A 232 7.90 6.31 3.49
N SER A 233 7.30 5.10 3.61
CA SER A 233 5.89 4.85 3.29
C SER A 233 5.32 3.67 4.08
N THR A 234 4.21 3.09 3.61
CA THR A 234 3.67 1.76 3.98
C THR A 234 3.10 1.65 5.40
N VAL A 235 3.81 2.10 6.42
CA VAL A 235 3.38 1.95 7.83
C VAL A 235 2.11 2.74 8.16
N PRO A 236 1.96 4.02 7.77
CA PRO A 236 0.71 4.74 7.96
C PRO A 236 -0.48 4.09 7.25
N GLU A 237 -0.25 3.59 6.05
CA GLU A 237 -1.24 2.88 5.24
C GLU A 237 -1.65 1.57 5.93
N THR A 238 -0.68 0.79 6.43
CA THR A 238 -0.94 -0.43 7.21
C THR A 238 -1.80 -0.14 8.45
N ILE A 239 -1.46 0.90 9.23
CA ILE A 239 -2.21 1.27 10.45
C ILE A 239 -3.67 1.57 10.13
N VAL A 240 -3.93 2.37 9.07
CA VAL A 240 -5.29 2.73 8.66
C VAL A 240 -6.02 1.56 8.02
N ALA A 241 -5.35 0.74 7.23
CA ALA A 241 -5.92 -0.48 6.66
C ALA A 241 -6.42 -1.44 7.76
N ARG A 242 -5.60 -1.66 8.79
CA ARG A 242 -5.99 -2.45 9.98
C ARG A 242 -7.14 -1.83 10.75
N GLN A 243 -7.18 -0.50 10.91
CA GLN A 243 -8.34 0.19 11.50
C GLN A 243 -9.60 -0.03 10.68
N CYS A 244 -9.48 -0.12 9.37
CA CYS A 244 -10.59 -0.39 8.47
C CYS A 244 -11.01 -1.86 8.42
N GLY A 245 -10.27 -2.76 9.08
CA GLY A 245 -10.55 -4.20 9.12
C GLY A 245 -10.00 -4.97 7.92
N MET A 246 -9.11 -4.36 7.10
CA MET A 246 -8.47 -5.07 5.99
C MET A 246 -7.32 -5.95 6.49
N GLU A 247 -7.15 -7.09 5.86
CA GLU A 247 -5.94 -7.89 5.96
C GLU A 247 -4.83 -7.27 5.11
N VAL A 248 -3.61 -7.17 5.64
CA VAL A 248 -2.51 -6.48 4.96
C VAL A 248 -1.37 -7.43 4.66
N LEU A 249 -0.86 -7.36 3.44
CA LEU A 249 0.41 -7.93 2.99
C LEU A 249 1.36 -6.78 2.63
N GLY A 250 2.56 -6.78 3.19
CA GLY A 250 3.63 -5.85 2.81
C GLY A 250 4.68 -6.55 1.95
N LEU A 251 5.11 -5.89 0.88
CA LEU A 251 6.15 -6.39 -0.03
C LEU A 251 7.10 -5.27 -0.43
N SER A 252 8.35 -5.37 -0.01
CA SER A 252 9.43 -4.46 -0.39
C SER A 252 10.23 -5.00 -1.57
N CYS A 253 10.62 -4.13 -2.49
CA CYS A 253 11.72 -4.36 -3.42
C CYS A 253 12.94 -3.62 -2.87
N ILE A 254 14.04 -4.31 -2.68
CA ILE A 254 15.30 -3.71 -2.22
C ILE A 254 15.96 -3.03 -3.42
N THR A 255 15.98 -1.70 -3.42
CA THR A 255 16.43 -0.90 -4.55
C THR A 255 17.85 -0.35 -4.39
N ASN A 256 18.35 -0.34 -3.16
CA ASN A 256 19.69 0.12 -2.80
C ASN A 256 20.14 -0.52 -1.50
N ALA A 257 21.43 -0.63 -1.27
CA ALA A 257 21.97 -0.85 0.05
C ALA A 257 21.78 0.40 0.90
N ALA A 258 21.43 0.25 2.19
CA ALA A 258 21.26 1.39 3.09
C ALA A 258 22.58 2.18 3.26
N ALA A 259 22.47 3.44 3.70
CA ALA A 259 23.61 4.34 3.83
C ALA A 259 24.77 3.74 4.65
N GLY A 260 26.00 3.88 4.15
CA GLY A 260 27.20 3.33 4.77
C GLY A 260 27.48 1.87 4.46
N LYS A 261 26.59 1.17 3.72
CA LYS A 261 26.79 -0.21 3.28
C LYS A 261 27.31 -0.31 1.83
N ALA A 262 27.11 0.72 1.01
CA ALA A 262 27.71 0.88 -0.31
C ALA A 262 28.80 1.96 -0.30
N ALA A 263 29.72 1.90 -1.28
CA ALA A 263 30.80 2.90 -1.41
C ALA A 263 30.30 4.26 -1.93
N ASP A 264 29.25 4.25 -2.76
CA ASP A 264 28.69 5.43 -3.38
C ASP A 264 27.46 5.96 -2.63
N PRO A 265 27.20 7.29 -2.66
CA PRO A 265 26.00 7.88 -2.08
C PRO A 265 24.74 7.40 -2.80
N ILE A 266 23.66 7.17 -2.05
CA ILE A 266 22.35 6.78 -2.59
C ILE A 266 21.76 7.95 -3.37
N THR A 267 21.31 7.68 -4.61
CA THR A 267 20.60 8.65 -5.45
C THR A 267 19.23 8.14 -5.85
N HIS A 268 18.29 9.07 -6.12
CA HIS A 268 16.95 8.70 -6.58
C HIS A 268 16.99 8.02 -7.96
N GLU A 269 17.94 8.39 -8.82
CA GLU A 269 18.17 7.76 -10.13
C GLU A 269 18.55 6.29 -10.01
N GLU A 270 19.41 5.92 -9.06
CA GLU A 270 19.78 4.52 -8.80
C GLU A 270 18.58 3.71 -8.30
N VAL A 271 17.77 4.28 -7.40
CA VAL A 271 16.53 3.66 -6.93
C VAL A 271 15.58 3.39 -8.11
N LEU A 272 15.41 4.35 -9.04
CA LEU A 272 14.56 4.16 -10.22
C LEU A 272 15.13 3.11 -11.19
N ALA A 273 16.45 3.08 -11.40
CA ALA A 273 17.11 2.09 -12.27
C ALA A 273 16.95 0.67 -11.72
N ALA A 274 17.22 0.45 -10.43
CA ALA A 274 17.02 -0.83 -9.75
C ALA A 274 15.55 -1.26 -9.79
N SER A 275 14.62 -0.32 -9.56
CA SER A 275 13.18 -0.55 -9.67
C SER A 275 12.75 -1.05 -11.05
N GLY A 276 13.32 -0.48 -12.12
CA GLY A 276 13.07 -0.89 -13.51
C GLY A 276 13.51 -2.33 -13.79
N LEU A 277 14.67 -2.74 -13.26
CA LEU A 277 15.18 -4.10 -13.40
C LEU A 277 14.32 -5.14 -12.66
N ALA A 278 13.80 -4.80 -11.48
CA ALA A 278 12.96 -5.67 -10.69
C ALA A 278 11.50 -5.77 -11.20
N SER A 279 11.07 -4.84 -12.04
CA SER A 279 9.64 -4.66 -12.42
C SER A 279 9.01 -5.91 -13.05
N ARG A 280 9.75 -6.69 -13.86
CA ARG A 280 9.24 -7.92 -14.46
C ARG A 280 8.95 -8.98 -13.39
N ASN A 281 9.92 -9.24 -12.51
CA ASN A 281 9.75 -10.21 -11.43
C ASN A 281 8.64 -9.80 -10.46
N ALA A 282 8.47 -8.48 -10.23
CA ALA A 282 7.38 -7.93 -9.43
C ALA A 282 6.01 -8.24 -10.06
N ALA A 283 5.89 -8.07 -11.37
CA ALA A 283 4.65 -8.37 -12.09
C ALA A 283 4.34 -9.88 -12.10
N GLU A 284 5.34 -10.72 -12.37
CA GLU A 284 5.19 -12.18 -12.33
C GLU A 284 4.78 -12.68 -10.94
N LEU A 285 5.41 -12.14 -9.87
CA LEU A 285 5.10 -12.49 -8.49
C LEU A 285 3.66 -12.11 -8.12
N LEU A 286 3.23 -10.87 -8.39
CA LEU A 286 1.88 -10.42 -8.07
C LEU A 286 0.81 -11.12 -8.93
N ASN A 287 1.11 -11.43 -10.18
CA ASN A 287 0.23 -12.23 -11.03
C ASN A 287 0.03 -13.64 -10.46
N SER A 288 1.13 -14.32 -10.10
CA SER A 288 1.08 -15.64 -9.46
C SER A 288 0.33 -15.60 -8.12
N PHE A 289 0.54 -14.56 -7.30
CA PHE A 289 -0.16 -14.37 -6.04
C PHE A 289 -1.68 -14.20 -6.25
N CYS A 290 -2.11 -13.37 -7.20
CA CYS A 290 -3.52 -13.19 -7.52
C CYS A 290 -4.19 -14.47 -8.01
N GLU A 291 -3.46 -15.28 -8.80
CA GLU A 291 -3.96 -16.59 -9.23
C GLU A 291 -4.17 -17.55 -8.04
N PHE A 292 -3.24 -17.54 -7.07
CA PHE A 292 -3.39 -18.30 -5.83
C PHE A 292 -4.63 -17.90 -5.04
N LEU A 293 -4.84 -16.59 -4.84
CA LEU A 293 -5.99 -16.08 -4.11
C LEU A 293 -7.30 -16.45 -4.79
N ARG A 294 -7.39 -16.26 -6.11
CA ARG A 294 -8.59 -16.63 -6.87
C ARG A 294 -8.93 -18.10 -6.70
N ASN A 295 -7.93 -18.98 -6.85
CA ASN A 295 -8.14 -20.43 -6.72
C ASN A 295 -8.51 -20.86 -5.28
N ALA A 296 -8.15 -20.08 -4.26
CA ALA A 296 -8.56 -20.29 -2.88
C ALA A 296 -10.00 -19.82 -2.63
N ASP A 297 -10.40 -18.68 -3.20
CA ASP A 297 -11.76 -18.13 -3.07
C ASP A 297 -12.81 -18.96 -3.83
N GLU A 298 -12.43 -19.75 -4.84
CA GLU A 298 -13.31 -20.65 -5.61
C GLU A 298 -13.54 -22.02 -4.93
N ARG A 299 -12.83 -22.34 -3.83
CA ARG A 299 -12.98 -23.62 -3.08
C ARG A 299 -13.92 -23.50 -1.90
#